data_a0f9eb2dc8871d7901fd764c7995641b
#
_entry.id   a0f9eb2dc8871d7901fd764c7995641b
#
_cell.length_a   1.000
_cell.length_b   1.000
_cell.length_c   1.000
_cell.angle_alpha   90.00
_cell.angle_beta   90.00
_cell.angle_gamma   90.00
#
_symmetry.space_group_name_H-M   'P 1'
#
loop_
_entity.id
_entity.type
_entity.pdbx_description
1 polymer ?
#
loop_
_entity_poly.entity_id
_entity_poly.type
_entity_poly.pdbx_seq_one_letter_code
_entity_poly.pdbx_strand_id
1 'polypeptide(L)'
;MMSVTLKTSSSFHLHQKHNNINPIFAIAPPKSLSFKSTMSTQAVASSATLGLSDTFTKLKKEGKVAFIPYITAGDPDLSTTAEALKVLDSCGSDIIELGVPYSDPLADGPVIQAAATRALARGTNFDSILNMLNEVVPRLSCPIALFTYYNPILKRGVEQFMVTVKEVGVHGLVVPDVPLEETEILRREASKHNIELVLLTTPTTPRERMKAIVEATEGFLYLVSSIGVTGARAQVSGKVESLLQEIKAVAGWGADGVIVGSAMVKILGDAKSPEEGLKELEKFTKSLKSALL
;
A
#
# COMPACT_ATOMS: atom_id res chain seq x y z
N MET A 1 14.32 2.57 -4.99
CA MET A 1 14.13 1.26 -4.38
C MET A 1 13.12 0.53 -5.23
N MET A 2 13.41 -0.67 -5.62
CA MET A 2 12.51 -1.55 -6.34
C MET A 2 12.32 -2.79 -5.48
N SER A 3 11.10 -3.22 -5.27
CA SER A 3 10.79 -4.39 -4.44
C SER A 3 9.88 -5.36 -5.17
N VAL A 4 9.95 -6.60 -4.77
CA VAL A 4 9.22 -7.71 -5.34
C VAL A 4 8.17 -8.17 -4.35
N THR A 5 6.97 -8.48 -4.82
CA THR A 5 5.90 -9.01 -3.98
C THR A 5 5.59 -10.46 -4.36
N LEU A 6 5.44 -11.31 -3.35
CA LEU A 6 5.04 -12.70 -3.50
C LEU A 6 3.72 -12.92 -2.76
N LYS A 7 2.78 -13.59 -3.40
CA LYS A 7 1.53 -13.98 -2.73
C LYS A 7 1.72 -15.28 -1.96
N THR A 8 1.30 -15.27 -0.70
CA THR A 8 1.22 -16.49 0.11
C THR A 8 -0.09 -17.22 -0.20
N SER A 9 -0.04 -18.34 -0.90
CA SER A 9 -1.19 -19.22 -1.05
C SER A 9 -1.14 -20.30 0.02
N SER A 10 -1.81 -20.08 1.15
CA SER A 10 -2.02 -21.10 2.17
C SER A 10 -3.26 -21.90 1.83
N SER A 11 -3.10 -22.98 1.09
CA SER A 11 -4.11 -24.05 1.00
C SER A 11 -3.61 -25.25 1.77
N PHE A 12 -3.76 -25.23 3.10
CA PHE A 12 -3.69 -26.44 3.91
C PHE A 12 -5.10 -26.81 4.37
N HIS A 13 -5.63 -27.86 3.76
CA HIS A 13 -6.83 -28.54 4.24
C HIS A 13 -6.49 -29.28 5.54
N LEU A 14 -6.99 -28.80 6.65
CA LEU A 14 -7.08 -29.59 7.88
C LEU A 14 -8.52 -30.10 8.00
N HIS A 15 -8.66 -31.42 7.83
CA HIS A 15 -9.86 -32.15 8.23
C HIS A 15 -10.01 -32.08 9.75
N GLN A 16 -11.06 -31.43 10.23
CA GLN A 16 -11.52 -31.66 11.60
C GLN A 16 -12.91 -32.29 11.59
N LYS A 17 -12.99 -33.41 12.33
CA LYS A 17 -14.16 -34.23 12.54
C LYS A 17 -15.20 -33.50 13.42
N HIS A 18 -16.45 -33.76 13.08
CA HIS A 18 -17.66 -33.39 13.82
C HIS A 18 -17.67 -33.76 15.30
N ASN A 19 -18.24 -32.88 16.12
CA ASN A 19 -19.09 -33.29 17.24
C ASN A 19 -20.31 -32.36 17.33
N ASN A 20 -21.47 -33.01 17.29
CA ASN A 20 -22.82 -32.46 17.46
C ASN A 20 -23.06 -31.96 18.87
N ILE A 21 -23.72 -30.80 19.02
CA ILE A 21 -24.65 -30.53 20.13
C ILE A 21 -25.78 -29.65 19.60
N ASN A 22 -27.00 -30.08 19.91
CA ASN A 22 -28.31 -29.58 19.46
C ASN A 22 -28.82 -28.33 20.22
N PRO A 23 -29.93 -27.70 19.77
CA PRO A 23 -30.18 -26.25 19.92
C PRO A 23 -31.07 -25.91 21.13
N ILE A 24 -30.90 -24.69 21.65
CA ILE A 24 -31.83 -24.06 22.59
C ILE A 24 -32.54 -22.87 21.94
N PHE A 25 -33.87 -22.85 22.11
CA PHE A 25 -34.85 -21.92 21.56
C PHE A 25 -34.54 -20.43 21.77
N ALA A 26 -34.75 -19.63 20.73
CA ALA A 26 -34.74 -18.18 20.79
C ALA A 26 -36.20 -17.64 20.77
N ILE A 27 -36.53 -16.79 21.74
CA ILE A 27 -37.77 -16.04 21.84
C ILE A 27 -37.63 -14.72 21.09
N ALA A 28 -38.59 -14.39 20.23
CA ALA A 28 -38.57 -13.16 19.43
C ALA A 28 -39.09 -11.95 20.23
N PRO A 29 -38.46 -10.75 20.10
CA PRO A 29 -39.02 -9.51 20.64
C PRO A 29 -40.03 -8.83 19.68
N PRO A 30 -40.87 -7.92 20.18
CA PRO A 30 -42.03 -7.39 19.45
C PRO A 30 -41.65 -6.29 18.44
N LYS A 31 -42.50 -6.17 17.42
CA LYS A 31 -42.44 -5.23 16.29
C LYS A 31 -42.54 -3.78 16.75
N SER A 32 -41.58 -2.93 16.42
CA SER A 32 -41.70 -1.49 16.50
C SER A 32 -42.09 -0.89 15.13
N LEU A 33 -43.01 0.07 15.15
CA LEU A 33 -43.52 0.79 14.00
C LEU A 33 -42.49 1.68 13.34
N SER A 34 -42.29 1.52 12.03
CA SER A 34 -41.41 2.30 11.19
C SER A 34 -42.09 3.57 10.67
N PHE A 35 -41.52 4.72 10.99
CA PHE A 35 -41.87 6.00 10.33
C PHE A 35 -41.06 6.09 9.04
N LYS A 36 -41.71 6.10 7.88
CA LYS A 36 -41.06 6.35 6.58
C LYS A 36 -40.82 7.83 6.41
N SER A 37 -39.57 8.24 6.47
CA SER A 37 -39.08 9.51 5.93
C SER A 37 -38.47 9.23 4.55
N THR A 38 -39.13 9.67 3.51
CA THR A 38 -38.62 9.65 2.12
C THR A 38 -37.71 10.87 1.92
N MET A 39 -36.43 10.69 2.14
CA MET A 39 -35.40 11.53 1.52
C MET A 39 -34.64 10.70 0.49
N SER A 40 -34.89 11.02 -0.76
CA SER A 40 -34.15 10.49 -1.91
C SER A 40 -32.75 11.08 -1.91
N THR A 41 -31.82 10.38 -1.26
CA THR A 41 -30.38 10.57 -1.48
C THR A 41 -29.99 9.54 -2.53
N GLN A 42 -29.71 9.96 -3.74
CA GLN A 42 -29.01 9.14 -4.73
C GLN A 42 -27.64 8.80 -4.14
N ALA A 43 -27.54 7.66 -3.49
CA ALA A 43 -26.28 7.04 -3.18
C ALA A 43 -25.66 6.61 -4.50
N VAL A 44 -24.62 7.33 -4.94
CA VAL A 44 -23.68 6.81 -5.92
C VAL A 44 -23.12 5.53 -5.27
N ALA A 45 -23.46 4.39 -5.83
CA ALA A 45 -22.91 3.11 -5.41
C ALA A 45 -21.41 3.14 -5.68
N SER A 46 -20.63 3.52 -4.69
CA SER A 46 -19.19 3.29 -4.66
C SER A 46 -19.01 1.77 -4.69
N SER A 47 -18.54 1.22 -5.80
CA SER A 47 -18.03 -0.15 -5.82
C SER A 47 -16.92 -0.21 -4.77
N ALA A 48 -17.10 -1.00 -3.71
CA ALA A 48 -16.11 -1.11 -2.66
C ALA A 48 -14.76 -1.49 -3.29
N THR A 49 -13.75 -0.67 -3.05
CA THR A 49 -12.39 -0.91 -3.52
C THR A 49 -11.91 -2.24 -2.94
N LEU A 50 -11.29 -3.10 -3.76
CA LEU A 50 -10.76 -4.39 -3.32
C LEU A 50 -9.63 -4.18 -2.29
N GLY A 51 -9.49 -5.13 -1.36
CA GLY A 51 -8.30 -5.20 -0.48
C GLY A 51 -7.03 -5.55 -1.26
N LEU A 52 -5.88 -5.53 -0.58
CA LEU A 52 -4.59 -5.88 -1.21
C LEU A 52 -4.59 -7.33 -1.68
N SER A 53 -4.99 -8.28 -0.82
CA SER A 53 -5.07 -9.71 -1.13
C SER A 53 -6.01 -10.03 -2.28
N ASP A 54 -7.16 -9.35 -2.32
CA ASP A 54 -8.15 -9.54 -3.37
C ASP A 54 -7.65 -9.03 -4.71
N THR A 55 -6.94 -7.90 -4.70
CA THR A 55 -6.28 -7.33 -5.89
C THR A 55 -5.28 -8.31 -6.48
N PHE A 56 -4.37 -8.86 -5.66
CA PHE A 56 -3.43 -9.89 -6.11
C PHE A 56 -4.13 -11.15 -6.61
N THR A 57 -5.21 -11.56 -5.93
CA THR A 57 -6.00 -12.74 -6.34
C THR A 57 -6.61 -12.55 -7.71
N LYS A 58 -7.17 -11.38 -7.98
CA LYS A 58 -7.73 -11.01 -9.28
C LYS A 58 -6.67 -11.02 -10.37
N LEU A 59 -5.56 -10.31 -10.15
CA LEU A 59 -4.48 -10.20 -11.14
C LEU A 59 -3.85 -11.56 -11.47
N LYS A 60 -3.66 -12.41 -10.46
CA LYS A 60 -3.15 -13.76 -10.66
C LYS A 60 -4.05 -14.63 -11.55
N LYS A 61 -5.38 -14.52 -11.39
CA LYS A 61 -6.34 -15.21 -12.27
C LYS A 61 -6.28 -14.68 -13.71
N GLU A 62 -5.92 -13.42 -13.89
CA GLU A 62 -5.74 -12.77 -15.19
C GLU A 62 -4.33 -12.97 -15.78
N GLY A 63 -3.44 -13.66 -15.06
CA GLY A 63 -2.03 -13.83 -15.48
C GLY A 63 -1.22 -12.55 -15.51
N LYS A 64 -1.62 -11.55 -14.71
CA LYS A 64 -0.99 -10.23 -14.65
C LYS A 64 -0.16 -10.05 -13.39
N VAL A 65 0.87 -9.22 -13.50
CA VAL A 65 1.73 -8.78 -12.39
C VAL A 65 1.23 -7.43 -11.86
N ALA A 66 1.10 -7.31 -10.53
CA ALA A 66 0.68 -6.08 -9.89
C ALA A 66 1.71 -4.96 -10.07
N PHE A 67 1.25 -3.77 -10.43
CA PHE A 67 2.06 -2.55 -10.47
C PHE A 67 1.74 -1.67 -9.26
N ILE A 68 2.75 -1.40 -8.44
CA ILE A 68 2.63 -0.70 -7.16
C ILE A 68 3.59 0.49 -7.14
N PRO A 69 3.16 1.69 -7.56
CA PRO A 69 3.94 2.91 -7.39
C PRO A 69 3.96 3.35 -5.93
N TYR A 70 5.13 3.84 -5.47
CA TYR A 70 5.30 4.48 -4.18
C TYR A 70 5.57 5.98 -4.37
N ILE A 71 4.92 6.83 -3.59
CA ILE A 71 5.21 8.26 -3.47
C ILE A 71 5.25 8.67 -1.99
N THR A 72 5.97 9.76 -1.68
CA THR A 72 6.02 10.32 -0.32
C THR A 72 4.95 11.39 -0.16
N ALA A 73 4.12 11.29 0.88
CA ALA A 73 3.09 12.28 1.18
C ALA A 73 3.70 13.63 1.55
N GLY A 74 3.20 14.69 0.94
CA GLY A 74 3.66 16.08 1.20
C GLY A 74 4.90 16.50 0.42
N ASP A 75 5.38 15.70 -0.52
CA ASP A 75 6.49 16.07 -1.40
C ASP A 75 6.02 16.18 -2.87
N PRO A 76 6.03 17.36 -3.51
CA PRO A 76 6.44 18.66 -2.97
C PRO A 76 5.46 19.29 -1.95
N ASP A 77 4.20 18.93 -1.96
CA ASP A 77 3.14 19.36 -1.02
C ASP A 77 1.96 18.37 -1.04
N LEU A 78 0.99 18.53 -0.10
CA LEU A 78 -0.15 17.64 0.02
C LEU A 78 -1.17 17.79 -1.12
N SER A 79 -1.31 18.97 -1.70
CA SER A 79 -2.22 19.16 -2.83
C SER A 79 -1.70 18.45 -4.07
N THR A 80 -0.40 18.55 -4.33
CA THR A 80 0.27 17.79 -5.40
C THR A 80 0.22 16.29 -5.14
N THR A 81 0.37 15.85 -3.88
CA THR A 81 0.21 14.43 -3.51
C THR A 81 -1.19 13.92 -3.84
N ALA A 82 -2.23 14.70 -3.51
CA ALA A 82 -3.62 14.35 -3.82
C ALA A 82 -3.87 14.16 -5.32
N GLU A 83 -3.33 15.05 -6.16
CA GLU A 83 -3.42 14.93 -7.61
C GLU A 83 -2.55 13.78 -8.15
N ALA A 84 -1.37 13.55 -7.58
CA ALA A 84 -0.51 12.42 -7.94
C ALA A 84 -1.19 11.07 -7.69
N LEU A 85 -1.91 10.89 -6.57
CA LEU A 85 -2.70 9.69 -6.30
C LEU A 85 -3.74 9.44 -7.39
N LYS A 86 -4.46 10.46 -7.84
CA LYS A 86 -5.44 10.37 -8.93
C LYS A 86 -4.79 10.03 -10.27
N VAL A 87 -3.64 10.64 -10.56
CA VAL A 87 -2.85 10.35 -11.77
C VAL A 87 -2.40 8.89 -11.78
N LEU A 88 -1.83 8.41 -10.68
CA LEU A 88 -1.38 7.02 -10.54
C LEU A 88 -2.53 6.02 -10.72
N ASP A 89 -3.68 6.27 -10.10
CA ASP A 89 -4.89 5.46 -10.25
C ASP A 89 -5.37 5.42 -11.71
N SER A 90 -5.49 6.60 -12.35
CA SER A 90 -5.94 6.72 -13.74
C SER A 90 -5.00 6.05 -14.74
N CYS A 91 -3.71 5.91 -14.41
CA CYS A 91 -2.71 5.20 -15.20
C CYS A 91 -2.77 3.68 -15.02
N GLY A 92 -3.67 3.16 -14.18
CA GLY A 92 -3.89 1.73 -13.99
C GLY A 92 -2.95 1.11 -12.96
N SER A 93 -2.55 1.85 -11.93
CA SER A 93 -1.90 1.27 -10.75
C SER A 93 -2.84 0.27 -10.09
N ASP A 94 -2.31 -0.86 -9.66
CA ASP A 94 -3.12 -1.92 -9.05
C ASP A 94 -3.24 -1.73 -7.53
N ILE A 95 -2.22 -1.16 -6.90
CA ILE A 95 -2.16 -0.71 -5.51
C ILE A 95 -1.31 0.56 -5.52
N ILE A 96 -1.60 1.54 -4.66
CA ILE A 96 -0.69 2.68 -4.45
C ILE A 96 -0.13 2.60 -3.04
N GLU A 97 1.20 2.69 -2.92
CA GLU A 97 1.89 2.78 -1.65
C GLU A 97 2.21 4.24 -1.33
N LEU A 98 1.70 4.75 -0.22
CA LEU A 98 1.89 6.12 0.21
C LEU A 98 2.78 6.18 1.46
N GLY A 99 3.97 6.75 1.31
CA GLY A 99 4.92 6.93 2.41
C GLY A 99 4.52 8.10 3.32
N VAL A 100 4.39 7.82 4.61
CA VAL A 100 4.22 8.84 5.65
C VAL A 100 5.61 9.38 6.01
N PRO A 101 5.89 10.68 5.81
CA PRO A 101 7.20 11.24 6.11
C PRO A 101 7.54 11.12 7.59
N TYR A 102 8.75 10.67 7.89
CA TYR A 102 9.25 10.47 9.24
C TYR A 102 10.63 11.12 9.42
N SER A 103 10.93 11.61 10.63
CA SER A 103 12.15 12.36 10.93
C SER A 103 13.41 11.49 11.02
N ASP A 104 13.26 10.19 11.27
CA ASP A 104 14.36 9.23 11.42
C ASP A 104 14.15 7.99 10.54
N PRO A 105 14.19 8.14 9.20
CA PRO A 105 13.76 7.14 8.24
C PRO A 105 14.88 6.13 7.91
N LEU A 106 15.29 5.32 8.87
CA LEU A 106 16.43 4.40 8.80
C LEU A 106 16.32 3.33 7.70
N ALA A 107 15.09 2.94 7.33
CA ALA A 107 14.83 1.95 6.28
C ALA A 107 14.82 2.56 4.86
N ASP A 108 14.80 3.88 4.74
CA ASP A 108 14.66 4.57 3.47
C ASP A 108 16.01 4.85 2.80
N GLY A 109 16.02 4.81 1.47
CA GLY A 109 17.14 5.28 0.66
C GLY A 109 17.17 6.82 0.58
N PRO A 110 18.31 7.40 0.12
CA PRO A 110 18.56 8.84 0.18
C PRO A 110 17.53 9.69 -0.57
N VAL A 111 16.91 9.18 -1.63
CA VAL A 111 15.87 9.90 -2.39
C VAL A 111 14.60 10.04 -1.56
N ILE A 112 14.17 8.97 -0.88
CA ILE A 112 12.97 8.97 -0.05
C ILE A 112 13.22 9.78 1.22
N GLN A 113 14.41 9.66 1.85
CA GLN A 113 14.82 10.49 2.98
C GLN A 113 14.75 11.99 2.65
N ALA A 114 15.26 12.39 1.47
CA ALA A 114 15.22 13.77 1.03
C ALA A 114 13.78 14.27 0.82
N ALA A 115 12.89 13.42 0.27
CA ALA A 115 11.47 13.73 0.11
C ALA A 115 10.77 13.88 1.46
N ALA A 116 11.00 12.97 2.40
CA ALA A 116 10.48 13.06 3.77
C ALA A 116 10.94 14.36 4.46
N THR A 117 12.22 14.72 4.31
CA THR A 117 12.77 15.98 4.85
C THR A 117 12.06 17.20 4.28
N ARG A 118 11.82 17.25 2.96
CA ARG A 118 11.09 18.36 2.32
C ARG A 118 9.65 18.44 2.80
N ALA A 119 8.96 17.30 2.88
CA ALA A 119 7.58 17.25 3.36
C ALA A 119 7.44 17.72 4.81
N LEU A 120 8.32 17.26 5.71
CA LEU A 120 8.33 17.66 7.12
C LEU A 120 8.68 19.15 7.28
N ALA A 121 9.64 19.67 6.52
CA ALA A 121 10.00 21.09 6.55
C ALA A 121 8.85 22.03 6.14
N ARG A 122 7.89 21.52 5.35
CA ARG A 122 6.65 22.23 4.96
C ARG A 122 5.50 22.03 5.94
N GLY A 123 5.72 21.33 7.06
CA GLY A 123 4.72 21.12 8.10
C GLY A 123 3.78 19.94 7.83
N THR A 124 4.09 19.08 6.84
CA THR A 124 3.32 17.83 6.62
C THR A 124 3.39 16.98 7.89
N ASN A 125 2.24 16.57 8.37
CA ASN A 125 2.09 15.70 9.53
C ASN A 125 1.01 14.64 9.26
N PHE A 126 0.89 13.65 10.14
CA PHE A 126 -0.01 12.54 9.94
C PHE A 126 -1.49 12.97 9.83
N ASP A 127 -1.93 13.93 10.65
CA ASP A 127 -3.34 14.40 10.61
C ASP A 127 -3.65 15.12 9.29
N SER A 128 -2.71 15.91 8.76
CA SER A 128 -2.87 16.55 7.46
C SER A 128 -2.92 15.55 6.30
N ILE A 129 -2.17 14.42 6.42
CA ILE A 129 -2.24 13.32 5.45
C ILE A 129 -3.60 12.62 5.54
N LEU A 130 -4.11 12.35 6.74
CA LEU A 130 -5.43 11.74 6.92
C LEU A 130 -6.55 12.60 6.33
N ASN A 131 -6.48 13.90 6.53
CA ASN A 131 -7.46 14.84 5.93
C ASN A 131 -7.42 14.77 4.40
N MET A 132 -6.25 14.77 3.79
CA MET A 132 -6.07 14.61 2.35
C MET A 132 -6.60 13.25 1.86
N LEU A 133 -6.30 12.15 2.57
CA LEU A 133 -6.78 10.81 2.20
C LEU A 133 -8.31 10.71 2.28
N ASN A 134 -8.94 11.28 3.29
CA ASN A 134 -10.40 11.29 3.44
C ASN A 134 -11.10 11.92 2.22
N GLU A 135 -10.46 12.88 1.57
CA GLU A 135 -11.01 13.53 0.36
C GLU A 135 -10.70 12.75 -0.93
N VAL A 136 -9.54 12.10 -1.00
CA VAL A 136 -9.03 11.50 -2.24
C VAL A 136 -9.43 10.03 -2.37
N VAL A 137 -9.30 9.23 -1.32
CA VAL A 137 -9.52 7.77 -1.38
C VAL A 137 -10.90 7.38 -1.93
N PRO A 138 -12.00 8.07 -1.58
CA PRO A 138 -13.31 7.75 -2.17
C PRO A 138 -13.39 7.91 -3.70
N ARG A 139 -12.40 8.55 -4.31
CA ARG A 139 -12.33 8.79 -5.77
C ARG A 139 -11.36 7.86 -6.48
N LEU A 140 -10.66 7.00 -5.75
CA LEU A 140 -9.71 6.04 -6.30
C LEU A 140 -10.37 4.69 -6.56
N SER A 141 -9.92 4.01 -7.59
CA SER A 141 -10.35 2.65 -7.95
C SER A 141 -9.44 1.57 -7.39
N CYS A 142 -8.18 1.90 -7.08
CA CYS A 142 -7.21 0.99 -6.51
C CYS A 142 -7.03 1.18 -4.98
N PRO A 143 -6.68 0.12 -4.23
CA PRO A 143 -6.42 0.23 -2.81
C PRO A 143 -5.15 1.02 -2.49
N ILE A 144 -5.15 1.65 -1.31
CA ILE A 144 -4.00 2.36 -0.74
C ILE A 144 -3.38 1.52 0.38
N ALA A 145 -2.06 1.35 0.35
CA ALA A 145 -1.24 0.89 1.47
C ALA A 145 -0.43 2.06 2.02
N LEU A 146 -0.42 2.27 3.34
CA LEU A 146 0.49 3.24 3.96
C LEU A 146 1.82 2.58 4.31
N PHE A 147 2.90 3.21 3.92
CA PHE A 147 4.24 2.89 4.40
C PHE A 147 4.57 3.86 5.55
N THR A 148 4.69 3.36 6.75
CA THR A 148 4.90 4.18 7.95
C THR A 148 5.81 3.47 8.95
N TYR A 149 6.60 4.24 9.70
CA TYR A 149 7.44 3.73 10.77
C TYR A 149 6.62 3.38 12.03
N TYR A 150 7.16 2.54 12.89
CA TYR A 150 6.43 2.03 14.05
C TYR A 150 6.19 3.08 15.13
N ASN A 151 7.17 3.98 15.37
CA ASN A 151 7.02 5.05 16.37
C ASN A 151 5.78 5.94 16.20
N PRO A 152 5.40 6.43 15.01
CA PRO A 152 4.13 7.15 14.79
C PRO A 152 2.90 6.35 15.21
N ILE A 153 2.90 5.03 14.98
CA ILE A 153 1.81 4.13 15.38
C ILE A 153 1.73 4.03 16.90
N LEU A 154 2.88 3.78 17.56
CA LEU A 154 2.94 3.70 19.03
C LEU A 154 2.53 5.00 19.70
N LYS A 155 2.97 6.15 19.18
CA LYS A 155 2.65 7.46 19.73
C LYS A 155 1.15 7.75 19.71
N ARG A 156 0.44 7.29 18.70
CA ARG A 156 -1.02 7.45 18.57
C ARG A 156 -1.79 6.37 19.35
N GLY A 157 -1.15 5.27 19.66
CA GLY A 157 -1.77 4.03 20.16
C GLY A 157 -2.18 3.14 18.98
N VAL A 158 -1.80 1.85 19.04
CA VAL A 158 -1.96 0.92 17.90
C VAL A 158 -3.42 0.78 17.48
N GLU A 159 -4.35 0.59 18.42
CA GLU A 159 -5.78 0.48 18.15
C GLU A 159 -6.32 1.77 17.48
N GLN A 160 -6.05 2.93 18.11
CA GLN A 160 -6.53 4.22 17.59
C GLN A 160 -5.95 4.53 16.21
N PHE A 161 -4.71 4.14 15.96
CA PHE A 161 -4.10 4.28 14.63
C PHE A 161 -4.87 3.45 13.59
N MET A 162 -5.18 2.16 13.88
CA MET A 162 -5.92 1.29 12.95
C MET A 162 -7.32 1.81 12.68
N VAL A 163 -8.04 2.26 13.71
CA VAL A 163 -9.36 2.90 13.54
C VAL A 163 -9.25 4.08 12.57
N THR A 164 -8.32 4.98 12.84
CA THR A 164 -8.17 6.22 12.07
C THR A 164 -7.81 5.97 10.59
N VAL A 165 -6.88 5.07 10.32
CA VAL A 165 -6.49 4.76 8.92
C VAL A 165 -7.59 4.01 8.18
N LYS A 166 -8.37 3.19 8.89
CA LYS A 166 -9.53 2.52 8.31
C LYS A 166 -10.64 3.50 7.92
N GLU A 167 -10.93 4.47 8.79
CA GLU A 167 -11.95 5.50 8.55
C GLU A 167 -11.68 6.31 7.28
N VAL A 168 -10.42 6.58 6.96
CA VAL A 168 -10.04 7.28 5.72
C VAL A 168 -9.87 6.34 4.51
N GLY A 169 -10.21 5.06 4.65
CA GLY A 169 -10.24 4.09 3.56
C GLY A 169 -8.90 3.47 3.19
N VAL A 170 -7.92 3.47 4.08
CA VAL A 170 -6.67 2.71 3.89
C VAL A 170 -6.94 1.21 3.99
N HIS A 171 -6.27 0.41 3.15
CA HIS A 171 -6.48 -1.04 3.03
C HIS A 171 -5.37 -1.85 3.68
N GLY A 172 -4.15 -1.33 3.74
CA GLY A 172 -3.03 -2.04 4.33
C GLY A 172 -1.92 -1.15 4.85
N LEU A 173 -1.01 -1.77 5.60
CA LEU A 173 0.16 -1.10 6.19
C LEU A 173 1.43 -1.87 5.85
N VAL A 174 2.49 -1.11 5.57
CA VAL A 174 3.87 -1.57 5.48
C VAL A 174 4.66 -0.87 6.59
N VAL A 175 5.19 -1.63 7.56
CA VAL A 175 5.95 -1.09 8.70
C VAL A 175 7.37 -1.67 8.65
N PRO A 176 8.36 -0.91 8.15
CA PRO A 176 9.66 -1.47 7.79
C PRO A 176 10.61 -1.72 8.96
N ASP A 177 10.35 -1.15 10.12
CA ASP A 177 11.25 -1.10 11.29
C ASP A 177 10.78 -1.95 12.48
N VAL A 178 9.81 -2.84 12.26
CA VAL A 178 9.28 -3.75 13.30
C VAL A 178 9.73 -5.19 13.02
N PRO A 179 10.45 -5.86 13.94
CA PRO A 179 10.78 -7.26 13.80
C PRO A 179 9.54 -8.15 13.99
N LEU A 180 9.54 -9.33 13.36
CA LEU A 180 8.39 -10.26 13.37
C LEU A 180 7.86 -10.53 14.78
N GLU A 181 8.77 -10.71 15.75
CA GLU A 181 8.46 -11.02 17.14
C GLU A 181 7.65 -9.93 17.85
N GLU A 182 7.78 -8.69 17.41
CA GLU A 182 7.07 -7.54 17.97
C GLU A 182 5.79 -7.18 17.21
N THR A 183 5.49 -7.90 16.12
CA THR A 183 4.31 -7.59 15.29
C THR A 183 2.99 -8.13 15.82
N GLU A 184 2.96 -8.93 16.90
CA GLU A 184 1.75 -9.63 17.36
C GLU A 184 0.58 -8.67 17.63
N ILE A 185 0.84 -7.62 18.43
CA ILE A 185 -0.18 -6.62 18.76
C ILE A 185 -0.62 -5.88 17.50
N LEU A 186 0.36 -5.49 16.67
CA LEU A 186 0.10 -4.76 15.41
C LEU A 186 -0.78 -5.58 14.46
N ARG A 187 -0.46 -6.86 14.24
CA ARG A 187 -1.24 -7.79 13.41
C ARG A 187 -2.65 -7.99 13.94
N ARG A 188 -2.77 -8.22 15.26
CA ARG A 188 -4.08 -8.41 15.88
C ARG A 188 -4.99 -7.20 15.71
N GLU A 189 -4.48 -6.00 15.98
CA GLU A 189 -5.27 -4.78 15.83
C GLU A 189 -5.55 -4.45 14.35
N ALA A 190 -4.59 -4.66 13.44
CA ALA A 190 -4.81 -4.51 12.00
C ALA A 190 -5.93 -5.43 11.49
N SER A 191 -5.89 -6.71 11.87
CA SER A 191 -6.91 -7.70 11.48
C SER A 191 -8.31 -7.36 11.99
N LYS A 192 -8.45 -6.87 13.23
CA LYS A 192 -9.73 -6.42 13.78
C LYS A 192 -10.39 -5.31 12.94
N HIS A 193 -9.58 -4.47 12.33
CA HIS A 193 -10.03 -3.33 11.53
C HIS A 193 -10.00 -3.60 10.01
N ASN A 194 -9.75 -4.85 9.58
CA ASN A 194 -9.58 -5.21 8.18
C ASN A 194 -8.54 -4.33 7.48
N ILE A 195 -7.39 -4.13 8.14
CA ILE A 195 -6.17 -3.55 7.58
C ILE A 195 -5.19 -4.69 7.37
N GLU A 196 -4.71 -4.89 6.16
CA GLU A 196 -3.78 -5.95 5.82
C GLU A 196 -2.35 -5.53 6.16
N LEU A 197 -1.69 -6.23 7.11
CA LEU A 197 -0.31 -5.92 7.49
C LEU A 197 0.67 -6.69 6.60
N VAL A 198 1.40 -5.94 5.79
CA VAL A 198 2.44 -6.43 4.88
C VAL A 198 3.76 -6.52 5.65
N LEU A 199 4.33 -7.72 5.69
CA LEU A 199 5.63 -7.95 6.31
C LEU A 199 6.75 -8.02 5.27
N LEU A 200 7.97 -7.73 5.72
CA LEU A 200 9.13 -7.58 4.86
C LEU A 200 10.12 -8.75 5.03
N THR A 201 10.78 -9.07 3.94
CA THR A 201 11.92 -9.97 3.90
C THR A 201 13.01 -9.42 3.00
N THR A 202 14.23 -9.89 3.15
CA THR A 202 15.38 -9.52 2.33
C THR A 202 16.01 -10.77 1.73
N PRO A 203 16.87 -10.66 0.70
CA PRO A 203 17.61 -11.81 0.16
C PRO A 203 18.50 -12.51 1.19
N THR A 204 18.85 -11.83 2.28
CA THR A 204 19.66 -12.38 3.38
C THR A 204 18.85 -12.95 4.53
N THR A 205 17.51 -12.89 4.45
CA THR A 205 16.64 -13.47 5.50
C THR A 205 16.79 -14.99 5.51
N PRO A 206 17.14 -15.62 6.66
CA PRO A 206 17.24 -17.08 6.77
C PRO A 206 15.92 -17.77 6.41
N ARG A 207 16.02 -18.96 5.78
CA ARG A 207 14.87 -19.67 5.23
C ARG A 207 13.75 -19.93 6.24
N GLU A 208 14.09 -20.36 7.45
CA GLU A 208 13.11 -20.63 8.52
C GLU A 208 12.40 -19.34 8.96
N ARG A 209 13.16 -18.23 9.08
CA ARG A 209 12.59 -16.93 9.39
C ARG A 209 11.70 -16.40 8.26
N MET A 210 12.11 -16.59 7.01
CA MET A 210 11.30 -16.23 5.84
C MET A 210 9.97 -16.97 5.86
N LYS A 211 9.97 -18.28 6.17
CA LYS A 211 8.75 -19.08 6.28
C LYS A 211 7.80 -18.51 7.35
N ALA A 212 8.31 -18.19 8.54
CA ALA A 212 7.51 -17.60 9.60
C ALA A 212 6.93 -16.22 9.20
N ILE A 213 7.70 -15.39 8.48
CA ILE A 213 7.22 -14.10 7.96
C ILE A 213 6.11 -14.32 6.91
N VAL A 214 6.29 -15.29 6.00
CA VAL A 214 5.29 -15.64 4.99
C VAL A 214 3.97 -16.08 5.62
N GLU A 215 4.02 -16.88 6.69
CA GLU A 215 2.83 -17.35 7.40
C GLU A 215 2.12 -16.25 8.18
N ALA A 216 2.85 -15.20 8.57
CA ALA A 216 2.35 -14.09 9.39
C ALA A 216 1.90 -12.87 8.57
N THR A 217 2.30 -12.75 7.29
CA THR A 217 1.97 -11.58 6.46
C THR A 217 0.56 -11.67 5.90
N GLU A 218 -0.08 -10.52 5.78
CA GLU A 218 -1.35 -10.35 5.07
C GLU A 218 -1.12 -9.53 3.78
N GLY A 219 -2.07 -9.51 2.88
CA GLY A 219 -1.94 -8.80 1.60
C GLY A 219 -0.92 -9.45 0.67
N PHE A 220 0.34 -9.14 0.88
CA PHE A 220 1.46 -9.68 0.14
C PHE A 220 2.75 -9.71 0.97
N LEU A 221 3.75 -10.43 0.52
CA LEU A 221 5.09 -10.40 1.11
C LEU A 221 5.95 -9.36 0.39
N TYR A 222 6.53 -8.43 1.13
CA TYR A 222 7.41 -7.40 0.59
C TYR A 222 8.87 -7.89 0.58
N LEU A 223 9.39 -8.27 -0.59
CA LEU A 223 10.81 -8.58 -0.72
C LEU A 223 11.60 -7.31 -1.02
N VAL A 224 12.34 -6.84 -0.03
CA VAL A 224 13.26 -5.70 -0.20
C VAL A 224 14.46 -6.16 -1.01
N SER A 225 14.53 -5.76 -2.27
CA SER A 225 15.64 -6.10 -3.16
C SER A 225 16.71 -4.99 -3.10
N SER A 226 17.97 -5.39 -2.96
CA SER A 226 19.12 -4.48 -3.11
C SER A 226 19.37 -4.11 -4.58
N ILE A 227 18.61 -4.65 -5.51
CA ILE A 227 18.66 -4.35 -6.93
C ILE A 227 17.91 -3.04 -7.20
N GLY A 228 18.14 -2.04 -6.41
CA GLY A 228 17.78 -0.67 -6.75
C GLY A 228 19.01 -0.01 -7.37
N VAL A 229 18.91 0.41 -8.61
CA VAL A 229 19.97 1.19 -9.26
C VAL A 229 20.18 2.49 -8.47
N THR A 230 21.02 2.42 -7.44
CA THR A 230 21.60 3.58 -6.77
C THR A 230 22.84 4.05 -7.53
N GLY A 231 22.70 4.18 -8.85
CA GLY A 231 23.75 4.77 -9.70
C GLY A 231 23.44 6.24 -9.93
N ALA A 232 24.17 7.14 -9.27
CA ALA A 232 24.33 8.51 -9.75
C ALA A 232 24.92 8.46 -11.15
N ARG A 233 24.28 9.15 -12.13
CA ARG A 233 24.73 9.42 -13.50
C ARG A 233 24.24 8.46 -14.60
N ALA A 234 23.04 8.71 -15.09
CA ALA A 234 22.69 8.54 -16.50
C ALA A 234 21.58 9.55 -16.85
N GLN A 235 21.58 10.03 -18.10
CA GLN A 235 20.50 10.89 -18.61
C GLN A 235 19.14 10.21 -18.44
N VAL A 236 18.08 10.98 -18.23
CA VAL A 236 16.74 10.50 -17.87
C VAL A 236 16.22 9.39 -18.78
N SER A 237 16.48 9.46 -20.09
CA SER A 237 16.05 8.45 -21.07
C SER A 237 16.68 7.06 -20.87
N GLY A 238 17.99 6.98 -20.61
CA GLY A 238 18.67 5.70 -20.38
C GLY A 238 18.27 5.03 -19.07
N LYS A 239 17.84 5.82 -18.06
CA LYS A 239 17.36 5.27 -16.78
C LYS A 239 15.99 4.63 -16.89
N VAL A 240 15.08 5.20 -17.68
CA VAL A 240 13.76 4.63 -17.91
C VAL A 240 13.88 3.28 -18.60
N GLU A 241 14.69 3.18 -19.65
CA GLU A 241 14.89 1.94 -20.39
C GLU A 241 15.51 0.83 -19.52
N SER A 242 16.52 1.16 -18.72
CA SER A 242 17.11 0.23 -17.75
C SER A 242 16.07 -0.25 -16.73
N LEU A 243 15.24 0.64 -16.17
CA LEU A 243 14.20 0.29 -15.21
C LEU A 243 13.10 -0.57 -15.84
N LEU A 244 12.73 -0.31 -17.09
CA LEU A 244 11.78 -1.15 -17.82
C LEU A 244 12.29 -2.59 -18.02
N GLN A 245 13.59 -2.74 -18.32
CA GLN A 245 14.22 -4.06 -18.42
C GLN A 245 14.25 -4.78 -17.07
N GLU A 246 14.57 -4.07 -15.98
CA GLU A 246 14.55 -4.63 -14.62
C GLU A 246 13.16 -5.09 -14.21
N ILE A 247 12.12 -4.28 -14.47
CA ILE A 247 10.72 -4.63 -14.17
C ILE A 247 10.30 -5.89 -14.90
N LYS A 248 10.62 -6.02 -16.19
CA LYS A 248 10.36 -7.23 -16.99
C LYS A 248 11.10 -8.45 -16.45
N ALA A 249 12.36 -8.28 -16.06
CA ALA A 249 13.16 -9.36 -15.49
C ALA A 249 12.55 -9.85 -14.17
N VAL A 250 12.18 -8.95 -13.28
CA VAL A 250 11.56 -9.26 -11.97
C VAL A 250 10.22 -10.00 -12.17
N ALA A 251 9.37 -9.52 -13.08
CA ALA A 251 8.13 -10.20 -13.44
C ALA A 251 8.42 -11.62 -14.00
N GLY A 252 9.43 -11.76 -14.84
CA GLY A 252 9.88 -13.04 -15.41
C GLY A 252 10.45 -14.01 -14.37
N TRP A 253 10.90 -13.54 -13.20
CA TRP A 253 11.35 -14.38 -12.08
C TRP A 253 10.19 -14.95 -11.25
N GLY A 254 8.95 -14.64 -11.60
CA GLY A 254 7.76 -15.13 -10.92
C GLY A 254 7.27 -14.25 -9.77
N ALA A 255 7.64 -12.97 -9.76
CA ALA A 255 7.04 -12.00 -8.86
C ALA A 255 5.56 -11.77 -9.17
N ASP A 256 4.71 -11.76 -8.16
CA ASP A 256 3.28 -11.45 -8.31
C ASP A 256 3.06 -9.92 -8.43
N GLY A 257 4.03 -9.09 -8.06
CA GLY A 257 3.96 -7.63 -8.17
C GLY A 257 5.32 -6.94 -8.13
N VAL A 258 5.35 -5.70 -8.57
CA VAL A 258 6.55 -4.85 -8.61
C VAL A 258 6.24 -3.50 -7.97
N ILE A 259 7.07 -3.10 -7.00
CA ILE A 259 6.99 -1.78 -6.35
C ILE A 259 8.06 -0.87 -6.94
N VAL A 260 7.66 0.32 -7.37
CA VAL A 260 8.56 1.35 -7.91
C VAL A 260 8.46 2.62 -7.06
N GLY A 261 9.51 2.93 -6.33
CA GLY A 261 9.53 4.06 -5.38
C GLY A 261 10.43 5.21 -5.81
N SER A 262 11.75 5.10 -5.62
CA SER A 262 12.69 6.23 -5.76
C SER A 262 12.60 6.99 -7.08
N ALA A 263 12.24 6.30 -8.17
CA ALA A 263 12.06 6.95 -9.47
C ALA A 263 10.82 7.86 -9.50
N MET A 264 9.70 7.38 -8.90
CA MET A 264 8.45 8.17 -8.78
C MET A 264 8.66 9.41 -7.90
N VAL A 265 9.25 9.20 -6.72
CA VAL A 265 9.56 10.27 -5.76
C VAL A 265 10.48 11.32 -6.38
N LYS A 266 11.48 10.88 -7.15
CA LYS A 266 12.42 11.79 -7.81
C LYS A 266 11.73 12.65 -8.87
N ILE A 267 10.80 12.12 -9.65
CA ILE A 267 10.05 12.87 -10.67
C ILE A 267 9.29 14.04 -10.01
N LEU A 268 8.58 13.77 -8.92
CA LEU A 268 7.82 14.82 -8.21
C LEU A 268 8.75 15.82 -7.51
N GLY A 269 9.83 15.33 -6.88
CA GLY A 269 10.74 16.17 -6.10
C GLY A 269 11.69 17.05 -6.92
N ASP A 270 12.05 16.64 -8.15
CA ASP A 270 12.95 17.37 -9.03
C ASP A 270 12.21 18.31 -10.02
N ALA A 271 10.89 18.20 -10.13
CA ALA A 271 10.09 19.00 -11.05
C ALA A 271 10.14 20.50 -10.69
N LYS A 272 10.12 21.36 -11.72
CA LYS A 272 10.14 22.82 -11.56
C LYS A 272 8.79 23.36 -11.08
N SER A 273 7.71 22.64 -11.35
CA SER A 273 6.37 22.95 -10.87
C SER A 273 5.56 21.66 -10.62
N PRO A 274 4.51 21.73 -9.79
CA PRO A 274 3.59 20.62 -9.59
C PRO A 274 3.03 20.04 -10.89
N GLU A 275 2.64 20.90 -11.83
CA GLU A 275 2.05 20.51 -13.12
C GLU A 275 3.05 19.75 -14.00
N GLU A 276 4.30 20.19 -14.03
CA GLU A 276 5.39 19.48 -14.72
C GLU A 276 5.60 18.11 -14.09
N GLY A 277 5.68 18.04 -12.76
CA GLY A 277 5.86 16.81 -12.00
C GLY A 277 4.75 15.80 -12.24
N LEU A 278 3.49 16.23 -12.19
CA LEU A 278 2.32 15.38 -12.45
C LEU A 278 2.30 14.85 -13.89
N LYS A 279 2.63 15.69 -14.88
CA LYS A 279 2.69 15.29 -16.29
C LYS A 279 3.80 14.25 -16.56
N GLU A 280 4.98 14.46 -15.99
CA GLU A 280 6.08 13.49 -16.12
C GLU A 280 5.79 12.21 -15.34
N LEU A 281 5.14 12.29 -14.18
CA LEU A 281 4.66 11.13 -13.42
C LEU A 281 3.68 10.30 -14.25
N GLU A 282 2.69 10.94 -14.88
CA GLU A 282 1.71 10.28 -15.74
C GLU A 282 2.39 9.52 -16.90
N LYS A 283 3.27 10.20 -17.64
CA LYS A 283 4.01 9.61 -18.75
C LYS A 283 4.86 8.43 -18.32
N PHE A 284 5.57 8.57 -17.21
CA PHE A 284 6.43 7.53 -16.66
C PHE A 284 5.61 6.33 -16.17
N THR A 285 4.53 6.56 -15.42
CA THR A 285 3.63 5.52 -14.93
C THR A 285 3.03 4.70 -16.07
N LYS A 286 2.54 5.36 -17.12
CA LYS A 286 2.03 4.67 -18.33
C LYS A 286 3.09 3.80 -19.00
N SER A 287 4.33 4.27 -19.08
CA SER A 287 5.43 3.50 -19.68
C SER A 287 5.76 2.24 -18.86
N LEU A 288 5.76 2.36 -17.53
CA LEU A 288 5.99 1.21 -16.62
C LEU A 288 4.84 0.20 -16.68
N LYS A 289 3.60 0.67 -16.62
CA LYS A 289 2.43 -0.21 -16.71
C LYS A 289 2.39 -0.98 -18.02
N SER A 290 2.69 -0.33 -19.13
CA SER A 290 2.76 -0.98 -20.46
C SER A 290 3.86 -2.03 -20.56
N ALA A 291 4.90 -1.95 -19.73
CA ALA A 291 5.99 -2.94 -19.71
C ALA A 291 5.62 -4.23 -18.95
N LEU A 292 4.56 -4.19 -18.15
CA LEU A 292 4.04 -5.32 -17.35
C LEU A 292 2.86 -6.04 -18.03
N LEU A 293 2.34 -5.49 -19.12
CA LEU A 293 1.29 -6.10 -19.95
C LEU A 293 1.92 -6.98 -21.04
#